data_1dc561a0a62a32e2c9125209c4a04390
#
_entry.id   1dc561a0a62a32e2c9125209c4a04390
#
_cell.length_a   1.000
_cell.length_b   1.000
_cell.length_c   1.000
_cell.angle_alpha   90.00
_cell.angle_beta   90.00
_cell.angle_gamma   90.00
#
_symmetry.space_group_name_H-M   'P 1'
#
loop_
_entity.id
_entity.type
_entity.pdbx_description
1 polymer ?
#
loop_
_entity_poly.entity_id
_entity_poly.type
_entity_poly.pdbx_seq_one_letter_code
_entity_poly.pdbx_strand_id
1 'polypeptide(L)'
;MLTTTMLLLRSSLFLSLHLSGNVSSFPKPLSAEDEQAYLSRCVQGDLEARNILVERNMRLVAHIIKKYYTQNVDQDDLISIGTIGLIKGISSYRPEKNVRLATYAARCIENAILS
;
A
#
# COMPACT_ATOMS: atom_id res chain seq x y z
N MET A 1 8.14 -17.87 -2.91
CA MET A 1 7.60 -17.76 -1.55
C MET A 1 8.52 -17.02 -0.60
N LEU A 2 9.78 -17.40 -0.54
CA LEU A 2 10.76 -16.68 0.28
C LEU A 2 10.91 -15.21 -0.13
N THR A 3 10.81 -14.91 -1.42
CA THR A 3 10.89 -13.55 -1.94
C THR A 3 9.71 -12.69 -1.52
N THR A 4 8.51 -13.23 -1.47
CA THR A 4 7.32 -12.48 -1.06
C THR A 4 7.36 -12.17 0.44
N THR A 5 7.82 -13.12 1.26
CA THR A 5 7.96 -12.93 2.70
C THR A 5 9.07 -11.92 3.01
N MET A 6 10.18 -11.98 2.29
CA MET A 6 11.27 -11.01 2.44
C MET A 6 10.84 -9.61 2.02
N LEU A 7 10.03 -9.48 0.96
CA LEU A 7 9.50 -8.21 0.52
C LEU A 7 8.51 -7.63 1.53
N LEU A 8 7.68 -8.46 2.13
CA LEU A 8 6.78 -8.05 3.20
C LEU A 8 7.54 -7.59 4.43
N LEU A 9 8.59 -8.31 4.81
CA LEU A 9 9.47 -7.94 5.91
C LEU A 9 10.22 -6.64 5.64
N ARG A 10 10.72 -6.46 4.42
CA ARG A 10 11.37 -5.22 4.01
C ARG A 10 10.40 -4.05 4.05
N SER A 11 9.18 -4.26 3.59
CA SER A 11 8.14 -3.23 3.61
C SER A 11 7.76 -2.88 5.05
N SER A 12 7.67 -3.86 5.93
CA SER A 12 7.35 -3.64 7.34
C SER A 12 8.45 -2.86 8.05
N LEU A 13 9.72 -3.22 7.80
CA LEU A 13 10.87 -2.50 8.36
C LEU A 13 10.94 -1.08 7.82
N PHE A 14 10.75 -0.90 6.53
CA PHE A 14 10.70 0.41 5.89
C PHE A 14 9.61 1.27 6.50
N LEU A 15 8.44 0.70 6.74
CA LEU A 15 7.31 1.37 7.36
C LEU A 15 7.58 1.75 8.81
N SER A 16 8.15 0.84 9.60
CA SER A 16 8.48 1.12 10.99
C SER A 16 9.47 2.27 11.11
N LEU A 17 10.44 2.33 10.21
CA LEU A 17 11.43 3.40 10.18
C LEU A 17 10.81 4.74 9.77
N HIS A 18 9.84 4.73 8.87
CA HIS A 18 9.21 5.96 8.37
C HIS A 18 8.07 6.46 9.25
N LEU A 19 7.43 5.60 10.02
CA LEU A 19 6.32 5.97 10.88
C LEU A 19 6.75 6.55 12.22
N SER A 20 7.97 6.29 12.65
CA SER A 20 8.54 7.02 13.78
C SER A 20 8.79 8.49 13.44
N GLY A 21 8.70 8.85 12.16
CA GLY A 21 8.72 10.21 11.69
C GLY A 21 7.31 10.72 11.35
N ASN A 22 7.20 11.56 10.37
CA ASN A 22 5.97 12.20 9.91
C ASN A 22 5.40 11.50 8.67
N VAL A 23 4.07 11.57 8.48
CA VAL A 23 3.43 11.12 7.23
C VAL A 23 4.08 11.76 6.01
N SER A 24 4.62 12.97 6.18
CA SER A 24 5.36 13.70 5.15
C SER A 24 6.68 13.02 4.74
N SER A 25 7.18 12.05 5.51
CA SER A 25 8.42 11.33 5.18
C SER A 25 8.22 10.24 4.14
N PHE A 26 6.99 9.86 3.82
CA PHE A 26 6.73 8.91 2.75
C PHE A 26 7.00 9.54 1.38
N PRO A 27 7.44 8.74 0.38
CA PRO A 27 7.62 9.24 -0.96
C PRO A 27 6.34 9.86 -1.52
N LYS A 28 6.50 10.85 -2.39
CA LYS A 28 5.35 11.48 -3.03
C LYS A 28 4.62 10.49 -3.92
N PRO A 29 3.29 10.63 -4.07
CA PRO A 29 2.55 9.82 -5.02
C PRO A 29 3.08 9.99 -6.44
N LEU A 30 2.92 8.96 -7.25
CA LEU A 30 3.30 9.01 -8.66
C LEU A 30 2.35 9.94 -9.43
N SER A 31 2.87 10.52 -10.52
CA SER A 31 2.00 11.18 -11.49
C SER A 31 1.06 10.16 -12.14
N ALA A 32 -0.02 10.64 -12.75
CA ALA A 32 -0.98 9.75 -13.42
C ALA A 32 -0.31 8.93 -14.52
N GLU A 33 0.61 9.55 -15.26
CA GLU A 33 1.34 8.89 -16.35
C GLU A 33 2.26 7.79 -15.82
N ASP A 34 3.02 8.08 -14.78
CA ASP A 34 3.93 7.10 -14.18
C ASP A 34 3.15 5.96 -13.53
N GLU A 35 2.04 6.28 -12.87
CA GLU A 35 1.18 5.28 -12.28
C GLU A 35 0.68 4.30 -13.32
N GLN A 36 0.21 4.78 -14.47
CA GLN A 36 -0.25 3.93 -15.56
C GLN A 36 0.87 3.05 -16.12
N ALA A 37 2.06 3.61 -16.27
CA ALA A 37 3.21 2.87 -16.75
C ALA A 37 3.55 1.70 -15.81
N TYR A 38 3.59 1.95 -14.50
CA TYR A 38 3.86 0.91 -13.52
C TYR A 38 2.71 -0.10 -13.43
N LEU A 39 1.47 0.34 -13.57
CA LEU A 39 0.32 -0.57 -13.58
C LEU A 39 0.39 -1.54 -14.76
N SER A 40 0.77 -1.07 -15.93
CA SER A 40 0.95 -1.93 -17.12
C SER A 40 2.01 -2.99 -16.88
N ARG A 41 3.12 -2.61 -16.27
CA ARG A 41 4.19 -3.55 -15.93
C ARG A 41 3.74 -4.54 -14.86
N CYS A 42 2.98 -4.07 -13.88
CA CYS A 42 2.46 -4.89 -12.79
C CYS A 42 1.53 -5.98 -13.31
N VAL A 43 0.65 -5.66 -14.27
CA VAL A 43 -0.25 -6.63 -14.91
C VAL A 43 0.54 -7.73 -15.62
N GLN A 44 1.73 -7.42 -16.12
CA GLN A 44 2.60 -8.39 -16.78
C GLN A 44 3.40 -9.23 -15.79
N GLY A 45 3.21 -9.04 -14.50
CA GLY A 45 3.90 -9.80 -13.47
C GLY A 45 5.18 -9.17 -12.95
N ASP A 46 5.44 -7.89 -13.24
CA ASP A 46 6.64 -7.19 -12.80
C ASP A 46 6.50 -6.84 -11.31
N LEU A 47 7.21 -7.58 -10.47
CA LEU A 47 7.16 -7.40 -9.02
C LEU A 47 7.80 -6.09 -8.57
N GLU A 48 8.80 -5.61 -9.28
CA GLU A 48 9.42 -4.33 -8.97
C GLU A 48 8.42 -3.18 -9.18
N ALA A 49 7.66 -3.23 -10.29
CA ALA A 49 6.61 -2.25 -10.54
C ALA A 49 5.56 -2.27 -9.44
N ARG A 50 5.14 -3.46 -9.00
CA ARG A 50 4.20 -3.61 -7.90
C ARG A 50 4.75 -2.97 -6.62
N ASN A 51 6.01 -3.22 -6.31
CA ASN A 51 6.62 -2.67 -5.11
C ASN A 51 6.70 -1.14 -5.14
N ILE A 52 6.98 -0.57 -6.30
CA ILE A 52 6.97 0.88 -6.47
C ILE A 52 5.57 1.44 -6.25
N LEU A 53 4.56 0.80 -6.81
CA LEU A 53 3.17 1.22 -6.61
C LEU A 53 2.76 1.15 -5.14
N VAL A 54 3.16 0.10 -4.43
CA VAL A 54 2.91 -0.02 -2.99
C VAL A 54 3.59 1.11 -2.24
N GLU A 55 4.89 1.30 -2.48
CA GLU A 55 5.68 2.32 -1.79
C GLU A 55 5.11 3.71 -2.00
N ARG A 56 4.72 4.04 -3.23
CA ARG A 56 4.20 5.36 -3.58
C ARG A 56 2.77 5.59 -3.11
N ASN A 57 2.09 4.57 -2.62
CA ASN A 57 0.74 4.65 -2.06
C ASN A 57 0.71 4.47 -0.54
N MET A 58 1.87 4.44 0.11
CA MET A 58 1.93 4.25 1.57
C MET A 58 1.30 5.40 2.36
N ARG A 59 1.29 6.61 1.80
CA ARG A 59 0.59 7.74 2.44
C ARG A 59 -0.90 7.44 2.60
N LEU A 60 -1.47 6.73 1.66
CA LEU A 60 -2.87 6.33 1.71
C LEU A 60 -3.13 5.39 2.89
N VAL A 61 -2.25 4.41 3.09
CA VAL A 61 -2.34 3.52 4.26
C VAL A 61 -2.28 4.33 5.55
N ALA A 62 -1.27 5.18 5.68
CA ALA A 62 -1.08 6.00 6.87
C ALA A 62 -2.30 6.88 7.17
N HIS A 63 -2.90 7.44 6.12
CA HIS A 63 -4.07 8.29 6.27
C HIS A 63 -5.30 7.50 6.73
N ILE A 64 -5.51 6.32 6.16
CA ILE A 64 -6.68 5.49 6.48
C ILE A 64 -6.59 4.92 7.90
N ILE A 65 -5.43 4.41 8.29
CA ILE A 65 -5.28 3.78 9.60
C ILE A 65 -5.48 4.76 10.77
N LYS A 66 -5.32 6.06 10.53
CA LYS A 66 -5.58 7.07 11.57
C LYS A 66 -7.00 7.01 12.10
N LYS A 67 -7.96 6.63 11.27
CA LYS A 67 -9.36 6.49 11.66
C LYS A 67 -9.58 5.35 12.66
N TYR A 68 -8.65 4.41 12.71
CA TYR A 68 -8.78 3.20 13.51
C TYR A 68 -7.82 3.18 14.69
N TYR A 69 -7.13 4.29 14.95
CA TYR A 69 -6.26 4.41 16.11
C TYR A 69 -7.10 4.39 17.38
N THR A 70 -6.84 3.40 18.23
CA THR A 70 -7.40 3.32 19.58
C THR A 70 -6.27 2.98 20.53
N GLN A 71 -6.50 3.17 21.81
CA GLN A 71 -5.51 2.85 22.83
C GLN A 71 -5.23 1.35 22.94
N ASN A 72 -6.16 0.53 22.45
CA ASN A 72 -6.09 -0.92 22.56
C ASN A 72 -5.57 -1.63 21.30
N VAL A 73 -5.28 -0.86 20.24
CA VAL A 73 -4.83 -1.42 18.96
C VAL A 73 -3.41 -0.96 18.70
N ASP A 74 -2.54 -1.92 18.41
CA ASP A 74 -1.15 -1.65 18.06
C ASP A 74 -1.10 -1.00 16.67
N GLN A 75 -0.47 0.18 16.59
CA GLN A 75 -0.31 0.91 15.34
C GLN A 75 0.48 0.10 14.31
N ASP A 76 1.51 -0.62 14.75
CA ASP A 76 2.32 -1.45 13.86
C ASP A 76 1.48 -2.55 13.23
N ASP A 77 0.56 -3.14 13.98
CA ASP A 77 -0.36 -4.14 13.46
C ASP A 77 -1.31 -3.54 12.41
N LEU A 78 -1.85 -2.35 12.67
CA LEU A 78 -2.72 -1.67 11.72
C LEU A 78 -2.00 -1.36 10.41
N ILE A 79 -0.74 -0.92 10.50
CA ILE A 79 0.07 -0.63 9.32
C ILE A 79 0.32 -1.90 8.53
N SER A 80 0.67 -2.99 9.20
CA SER A 80 0.91 -4.28 8.55
C SER A 80 -0.35 -4.77 7.83
N ILE A 81 -1.49 -4.72 8.50
CA ILE A 81 -2.78 -5.13 7.93
C ILE A 81 -3.14 -4.24 6.75
N GLY A 82 -3.01 -2.93 6.91
CA GLY A 82 -3.30 -1.97 5.85
C GLY A 82 -2.40 -2.14 4.64
N THR A 83 -1.13 -2.42 4.87
CA THR A 83 -0.16 -2.67 3.79
C THR A 83 -0.53 -3.94 3.02
N ILE A 84 -0.92 -5.00 3.70
CA ILE A 84 -1.40 -6.22 3.05
C ILE A 84 -2.61 -5.93 2.17
N GLY A 85 -3.55 -5.12 2.69
CA GLY A 85 -4.70 -4.69 1.91
C GLY A 85 -4.31 -3.91 0.67
N LEU A 86 -3.33 -3.01 0.80
CA LEU A 86 -2.82 -2.24 -0.33
C LEU A 86 -2.17 -3.15 -1.38
N ILE A 87 -1.35 -4.10 -0.97
CA ILE A 87 -0.71 -5.05 -1.88
C ILE A 87 -1.77 -5.85 -2.65
N LYS A 88 -2.78 -6.35 -1.95
CA LYS A 88 -3.88 -7.07 -2.59
C LYS A 88 -4.65 -6.19 -3.56
N GLY A 89 -4.89 -4.94 -3.18
CA GLY A 89 -5.57 -3.98 -4.02
C GLY A 89 -4.81 -3.71 -5.31
N ILE A 90 -3.52 -3.45 -5.22
CA ILE A 90 -2.69 -3.18 -6.40
C ILE A 90 -2.63 -4.42 -7.30
N SER A 91 -2.49 -5.61 -6.70
CA SER A 91 -2.39 -6.86 -7.46
C SER A 91 -3.69 -7.23 -8.17
N SER A 92 -4.84 -6.82 -7.65
CA SER A 92 -6.14 -7.15 -8.21
C SER A 92 -6.78 -6.01 -9.00
N TYR A 93 -6.13 -4.84 -9.03
CA TYR A 93 -6.69 -3.67 -9.70
C TYR A 93 -6.80 -3.88 -11.21
N ARG A 94 -7.94 -3.45 -11.78
CA ARG A 94 -8.21 -3.53 -13.21
C ARG A 94 -8.58 -2.15 -13.73
N PRO A 95 -7.68 -1.52 -14.54
CA PRO A 95 -7.92 -0.17 -15.06
C PRO A 95 -9.19 -0.04 -15.89
N GLU A 96 -9.60 -1.11 -16.56
CA GLU A 96 -10.77 -1.11 -17.44
C GLU A 96 -12.10 -0.90 -16.70
N LYS A 97 -12.12 -0.96 -15.39
CA LYS A 97 -13.34 -0.76 -14.61
C LYS A 97 -13.62 0.69 -14.23
N ASN A 98 -12.84 1.63 -14.75
CA ASN A 98 -13.05 3.07 -14.57
C ASN A 98 -13.10 3.55 -13.12
N VAL A 99 -12.42 2.85 -12.21
CA VAL A 99 -12.23 3.28 -10.83
C VAL A 99 -10.77 3.66 -10.66
N ARG A 100 -10.49 4.78 -10.00
CA ARG A 100 -9.12 5.20 -9.74
C ARG A 100 -8.43 4.20 -8.81
N LEU A 101 -7.13 3.99 -9.03
CA LEU A 101 -6.34 3.10 -8.18
C LEU A 101 -6.46 3.47 -6.70
N ALA A 102 -6.33 4.76 -6.38
CA ALA A 102 -6.40 5.22 -4.99
C ALA A 102 -7.75 4.88 -4.34
N THR A 103 -8.84 5.02 -5.08
CA THR A 103 -10.17 4.70 -4.58
C THR A 103 -10.33 3.20 -4.32
N TYR A 104 -9.87 2.39 -5.26
CA TYR A 104 -9.95 0.95 -5.14
C TYR A 104 -9.03 0.45 -4.01
N ALA A 105 -7.80 0.95 -3.96
CA ALA A 105 -6.84 0.58 -2.94
C ALA A 105 -7.34 0.96 -1.54
N ALA A 106 -7.96 2.14 -1.39
CA ALA A 106 -8.52 2.57 -0.12
C ALA A 106 -9.57 1.58 0.40
N ARG A 107 -10.43 1.08 -0.46
CA ARG A 107 -11.41 0.06 -0.08
C ARG A 107 -10.75 -1.24 0.36
N CYS A 108 -9.71 -1.65 -0.35
CA CYS A 108 -8.98 -2.87 -0.01
C CYS A 108 -8.27 -2.75 1.33
N ILE A 109 -7.70 -1.57 1.61
CA ILE A 109 -7.06 -1.29 2.89
C ILE A 109 -8.10 -1.34 4.02
N GLU A 110 -9.23 -0.66 3.86
CA GLU A 110 -10.28 -0.66 4.87
C GLU A 110 -10.86 -2.05 5.10
N ASN A 111 -11.10 -2.80 4.04
CA ASN A 111 -11.62 -4.16 4.15
C ASN A 111 -10.65 -5.06 4.91
N ALA A 112 -9.36 -4.91 4.68
CA ALA A 112 -8.34 -5.68 5.41
C ALA A 112 -8.37 -5.35 6.91
N ILE A 113 -8.51 -4.07 7.26
CA ILE A 113 -8.56 -3.63 8.66
C ILE A 113 -9.83 -4.13 9.35
N LEU A 114 -10.96 -4.11 8.66
CA LEU A 114 -12.26 -4.43 9.23
C LEU A 114 -12.56 -5.94 9.27
N SER A 115 -11.80 -6.75 8.59
CA SER A 115 -12.03 -8.20 8.54
C SER A 115 -11.52 -8.96 9.78
#